data_eb8549b218d4e29da61165f056c2338a
#
_entry.id   eb8549b218d4e29da61165f056c2338a
#
_cell.length_a   1.000
_cell.length_b   1.000
_cell.length_c   1.000
_cell.angle_alpha   90.00
_cell.angle_beta   90.00
_cell.angle_gamma   90.00
#
_symmetry.space_group_name_H-M   'P 1'
#
loop_
_entity.id
_entity.type
_entity.pdbx_description
1 polymer ?
#
loop_
_entity_poly.entity_id
_entity_poly.type
_entity_poly.pdbx_seq_one_letter_code
_entity_poly.pdbx_strand_id
1 'polypeptide(L)'
;MILETIRLKSFMKLAVLLTLKIFFISIFFSSQVFTKNIILDCDVTLVGIEGKDMASNDTEVIDINLKAKTIFFGSEAIPYKLRNRLKVYEGRYFKGNKRTFAIENKLVIDKKSFQSSLNKNVWDNKAISVNSYSYFDCKKR
;
A
#
# COMPACT_ATOMS: atom_id res chain seq x y z
N MET A 1 -16.56 -46.56 -45.18
CA MET A 1 -17.50 -45.93 -44.24
C MET A 1 -17.06 -45.97 -42.77
N ILE A 2 -16.57 -47.07 -42.22
CA ILE A 2 -16.16 -47.19 -40.79
C ILE A 2 -14.86 -46.42 -40.48
N LEU A 3 -13.90 -46.39 -41.42
CA LEU A 3 -12.60 -45.70 -41.21
C LEU A 3 -12.73 -44.17 -41.17
N GLU A 4 -13.65 -43.55 -41.90
CA GLU A 4 -13.88 -42.12 -41.90
C GLU A 4 -14.50 -41.61 -40.57
N THR A 5 -15.40 -42.42 -40.00
CA THR A 5 -16.05 -42.10 -38.73
C THR A 5 -15.07 -42.11 -37.55
N ILE A 6 -14.07 -42.96 -37.62
CA ILE A 6 -13.01 -43.06 -36.58
C ILE A 6 -12.07 -41.84 -36.69
N ARG A 7 -11.69 -41.42 -37.87
CA ARG A 7 -10.86 -40.20 -38.09
C ARG A 7 -11.60 -38.92 -37.65
N LEU A 8 -12.85 -38.81 -37.94
CA LEU A 8 -13.64 -37.62 -37.55
C LEU A 8 -13.76 -37.50 -36.02
N LYS A 9 -14.01 -38.57 -35.29
CA LYS A 9 -14.07 -38.63 -33.83
C LYS A 9 -12.73 -38.29 -33.19
N SER A 10 -11.61 -38.73 -33.80
CA SER A 10 -10.26 -38.41 -33.28
C SER A 10 -9.92 -36.94 -33.50
N PHE A 11 -10.28 -36.34 -34.64
CA PHE A 11 -10.07 -34.94 -34.91
C PHE A 11 -10.89 -34.03 -33.99
N MET A 12 -12.16 -34.36 -33.73
CA MET A 12 -12.99 -33.62 -32.77
C MET A 12 -12.43 -33.65 -31.34
N LYS A 13 -11.94 -34.79 -30.89
CA LYS A 13 -11.31 -34.88 -29.56
C LYS A 13 -10.05 -34.02 -29.45
N LEU A 14 -9.22 -34.00 -30.50
CA LEU A 14 -8.02 -33.19 -30.55
C LEU A 14 -8.34 -31.68 -30.56
N ALA A 15 -9.33 -31.26 -31.33
CA ALA A 15 -9.78 -29.88 -31.40
C ALA A 15 -10.34 -29.38 -30.06
N VAL A 16 -11.15 -30.18 -29.36
CA VAL A 16 -11.69 -29.86 -28.05
C VAL A 16 -10.57 -29.76 -26.99
N LEU A 17 -9.58 -30.65 -27.04
CA LEU A 17 -8.43 -30.57 -26.10
C LEU A 17 -7.57 -29.33 -26.35
N LEU A 18 -7.39 -28.92 -27.63
CA LEU A 18 -6.61 -27.72 -27.96
C LEU A 18 -7.36 -26.45 -27.51
N THR A 19 -8.67 -26.36 -27.75
CA THR A 19 -9.46 -25.20 -27.29
C THR A 19 -9.53 -25.10 -25.79
N LEU A 20 -9.61 -26.22 -25.04
CA LEU A 20 -9.55 -26.22 -23.59
C LEU A 20 -8.18 -25.72 -23.07
N LYS A 21 -7.08 -26.17 -23.67
CA LYS A 21 -5.73 -25.70 -23.30
C LYS A 21 -5.54 -24.21 -23.54
N ILE A 22 -6.02 -23.69 -24.67
CA ILE A 22 -5.95 -22.25 -24.99
C ILE A 22 -6.81 -21.44 -24.00
N PHE A 23 -7.98 -21.94 -23.64
CA PHE A 23 -8.86 -21.29 -22.66
C PHE A 23 -8.23 -21.25 -21.26
N PHE A 24 -7.58 -22.32 -20.80
CA PHE A 24 -6.86 -22.33 -19.54
C PHE A 24 -5.65 -21.39 -19.55
N ILE A 25 -4.90 -21.31 -20.63
CA ILE A 25 -3.77 -20.38 -20.75
C ILE A 25 -4.24 -18.93 -20.69
N SER A 26 -5.36 -18.58 -21.34
CA SER A 26 -5.90 -17.22 -21.33
C SER A 26 -6.41 -16.80 -19.93
N ILE A 27 -6.93 -17.72 -19.12
CA ILE A 27 -7.34 -17.44 -17.74
C ILE A 27 -6.12 -17.16 -16.84
N PHE A 28 -5.02 -17.87 -17.04
CA PHE A 28 -3.79 -17.63 -16.26
C PHE A 28 -3.07 -16.32 -16.65
N PHE A 29 -3.19 -15.87 -17.90
CA PHE A 29 -2.59 -14.60 -18.33
C PHE A 29 -3.40 -13.36 -17.93
N SER A 30 -4.70 -13.48 -17.68
CA SER A 30 -5.55 -12.33 -17.33
C SER A 30 -5.51 -11.92 -15.88
N SER A 31 -4.78 -12.62 -15.00
CA SER A 31 -4.72 -12.30 -13.56
C SER A 31 -3.45 -11.56 -13.09
N GLN A 32 -2.60 -11.10 -14.00
CA GLN A 32 -1.59 -10.12 -13.64
C GLN A 32 -2.21 -8.72 -13.61
N VAL A 33 -3.09 -8.50 -12.65
CA VAL A 33 -3.39 -7.14 -12.21
C VAL A 33 -2.09 -6.61 -11.59
N PHE A 34 -1.34 -5.87 -12.38
CA PHE A 34 -0.26 -5.03 -11.88
C PHE A 34 -0.88 -4.04 -10.91
N THR A 35 -0.93 -4.38 -9.64
CA THR A 35 -1.27 -3.43 -8.60
C THR A 35 -0.11 -2.44 -8.52
N LYS A 36 -0.24 -1.39 -9.35
CA LYS A 36 0.73 -0.30 -9.39
C LYS A 36 0.77 0.33 -8.00
N ASN A 37 1.97 0.46 -7.43
CA ASN A 37 2.16 1.24 -6.22
C ASN A 37 1.62 2.65 -6.44
N ILE A 38 1.07 3.25 -5.39
CA ILE A 38 0.67 4.65 -5.41
C ILE A 38 1.83 5.44 -4.83
N ILE A 39 2.49 6.23 -5.66
CA ILE A 39 3.59 7.09 -5.26
C ILE A 39 3.06 8.52 -5.16
N LEU A 40 3.30 9.15 -4.02
CA LEU A 40 2.92 10.53 -3.74
C LEU A 40 4.17 11.37 -3.51
N ASP A 41 4.24 12.52 -4.17
CA ASP A 41 5.19 13.59 -3.89
C ASP A 41 4.49 14.57 -2.95
N CYS A 42 5.08 14.83 -1.80
CA CYS A 42 4.46 15.57 -0.69
C CYS A 42 5.32 16.77 -0.30
N ASP A 43 4.70 17.93 -0.19
CA ASP A 43 5.28 19.10 0.43
C ASP A 43 4.92 19.11 1.92
N VAL A 44 5.91 19.22 2.80
CA VAL A 44 5.69 19.32 4.25
C VAL A 44 5.24 20.73 4.57
N THR A 45 3.99 20.90 4.95
CA THR A 45 3.40 22.22 5.18
C THR A 45 3.56 22.71 6.61
N LEU A 46 3.58 21.78 7.57
CA LEU A 46 3.68 22.08 8.97
C LEU A 46 4.28 20.93 9.76
N VAL A 47 5.16 21.26 10.69
CA VAL A 47 5.72 20.32 11.67
C VAL A 47 5.47 20.86 13.06
N GLY A 48 4.91 20.03 13.94
CA GLY A 48 4.68 20.39 15.34
C GLY A 48 5.42 19.42 16.28
N ILE A 49 6.02 19.98 17.31
CA ILE A 49 6.65 19.23 18.40
C ILE A 49 6.17 19.81 19.72
N GLU A 50 5.57 18.97 20.55
CA GLU A 50 5.05 19.34 21.87
C GLU A 50 4.14 20.58 21.84
N GLY A 51 3.29 20.69 20.80
CA GLY A 51 2.35 21.80 20.62
C GLY A 51 2.94 23.09 20.06
N LYS A 52 4.21 23.08 19.65
CA LYS A 52 4.82 24.22 18.93
C LYS A 52 4.85 23.92 17.45
N ASP A 53 4.14 24.74 16.67
CA ASP A 53 4.05 24.63 15.23
C ASP A 53 5.18 25.40 14.53
N MET A 54 5.74 24.79 13.51
CA MET A 54 6.75 25.37 12.62
C MET A 54 6.38 25.09 11.18
N ALA A 55 6.43 26.11 10.33
CA ALA A 55 6.32 25.90 8.90
C ALA A 55 7.57 25.15 8.39
N SER A 56 7.37 24.24 7.43
CA SER A 56 8.45 23.51 6.79
C SER A 56 8.33 23.64 5.28
N ASN A 57 9.47 23.65 4.60
CA ASN A 57 9.57 23.62 3.14
C ASN A 57 10.23 22.31 2.66
N ASP A 58 10.26 21.29 3.50
CA ASP A 58 10.80 19.99 3.16
C ASP A 58 9.87 19.24 2.20
N THR A 59 10.42 18.32 1.44
CA THR A 59 9.66 17.44 0.56
C THR A 59 9.86 15.99 0.97
N GLU A 60 8.81 15.19 0.86
CA GLU A 60 8.82 13.78 1.19
C GLU A 60 8.15 12.95 0.10
N VAL A 61 8.50 11.68 0.01
CA VAL A 61 7.86 10.72 -0.90
C VAL A 61 7.15 9.65 -0.10
N ILE A 62 5.92 9.36 -0.45
CA ILE A 62 5.15 8.27 0.16
C ILE A 62 4.90 7.20 -0.90
N ASP A 63 5.32 5.96 -0.65
CA ASP A 63 5.06 4.79 -1.50
C ASP A 63 4.05 3.87 -0.82
N ILE A 64 2.86 3.74 -1.40
CA ILE A 64 1.78 2.90 -0.91
C ILE A 64 1.74 1.62 -1.73
N ASN A 65 2.16 0.51 -1.15
CA ASN A 65 2.07 -0.81 -1.77
C ASN A 65 0.81 -1.55 -1.28
N LEU A 66 -0.22 -1.54 -2.11
CA LEU A 66 -1.50 -2.18 -1.77
C LEU A 66 -1.40 -3.70 -1.67
N LYS A 67 -0.54 -4.32 -2.49
CA LYS A 67 -0.33 -5.78 -2.50
C LYS A 67 0.43 -6.24 -1.25
N ALA A 68 1.53 -5.59 -0.94
CA ALA A 68 2.33 -5.90 0.25
C ALA A 68 1.67 -5.40 1.55
N LYS A 69 0.63 -4.56 1.47
CA LYS A 69 -0.02 -3.89 2.60
C LYS A 69 0.97 -3.08 3.44
N THR A 70 1.84 -2.33 2.77
CA THR A 70 2.86 -1.49 3.39
C THR A 70 2.81 -0.08 2.85
N ILE A 71 3.27 0.87 3.67
CA ILE A 71 3.58 2.24 3.25
C ILE A 71 5.02 2.52 3.65
N PHE A 72 5.82 3.01 2.71
CA PHE A 72 7.12 3.59 2.98
C PHE A 72 6.99 5.11 2.96
N PHE A 73 7.62 5.75 3.92
CA PHE A 73 7.56 7.18 4.11
C PHE A 73 8.99 7.76 4.02
N GLY A 74 9.22 8.55 2.98
CA GLY A 74 10.42 9.32 2.76
C GLY A 74 11.72 8.53 2.95
N SER A 75 12.59 9.09 3.73
CA SER A 75 13.88 8.51 4.09
C SER A 75 13.80 7.39 5.15
N GLU A 76 12.63 7.17 5.72
CA GLU A 76 12.46 6.12 6.73
C GLU A 76 12.47 4.74 6.05
N ALA A 77 13.50 3.94 6.31
CA ALA A 77 13.63 2.58 5.79
C ALA A 77 12.63 1.57 6.41
N ILE A 78 11.72 2.04 7.26
CA ILE A 78 10.82 1.20 8.04
C ILE A 78 9.43 1.22 7.41
N PRO A 79 8.89 0.07 6.98
CA PRO A 79 7.56 0.01 6.43
C PRO A 79 6.49 0.17 7.51
N TYR A 80 5.54 1.06 7.25
CA TYR A 80 4.30 1.14 8.01
C TYR A 80 3.33 0.05 7.55
N LYS A 81 2.64 -0.61 8.48
CA LYS A 81 1.59 -1.54 8.15
C LYS A 81 0.36 -0.81 7.60
N LEU A 82 0.02 -1.05 6.34
CA LEU A 82 -1.10 -0.40 5.66
C LEU A 82 -2.44 -1.01 6.09
N ARG A 83 -3.39 -0.14 6.44
CA ARG A 83 -4.81 -0.42 6.52
C ARG A 83 -5.54 0.42 5.46
N ASN A 84 -6.10 -0.27 4.47
CA ASN A 84 -6.87 0.38 3.41
C ASN A 84 -8.31 0.56 3.89
N ARG A 85 -8.67 1.78 4.30
CA ARG A 85 -10.02 2.17 4.74
C ARG A 85 -10.80 2.77 3.56
N LEU A 86 -12.11 2.98 3.74
CA LEU A 86 -12.97 3.52 2.68
C LEU A 86 -12.48 4.88 2.15
N LYS A 87 -12.20 5.82 3.03
CA LYS A 87 -11.82 7.20 2.69
C LYS A 87 -10.34 7.49 2.80
N VAL A 88 -9.58 6.67 3.54
CA VAL A 88 -8.17 6.94 3.85
C VAL A 88 -7.30 5.69 3.69
N TYR A 89 -6.01 5.91 3.39
CA TYR A 89 -4.95 4.96 3.66
C TYR A 89 -4.38 5.27 5.05
N GLU A 90 -4.30 4.27 5.92
CA GLU A 90 -3.75 4.41 7.26
C GLU A 90 -2.51 3.55 7.38
N GLY A 91 -1.36 4.17 7.65
CA GLY A 91 -0.10 3.50 7.96
C GLY A 91 0.14 3.49 9.45
N ARG A 92 0.53 2.35 10.01
CA ARG A 92 0.90 2.23 11.43
C ARG A 92 2.24 1.54 11.58
N TYR A 93 3.08 2.13 12.39
CA TYR A 93 4.30 1.53 12.90
C TYR A 93 4.26 1.54 14.42
N PHE A 94 4.63 0.42 15.01
CA PHE A 94 4.72 0.29 16.45
C PHE A 94 5.91 -0.57 16.83
N LYS A 95 6.73 -0.10 17.76
CA LYS A 95 7.87 -0.84 18.30
C LYS A 95 7.98 -0.62 19.81
N GLY A 96 8.18 -1.70 20.55
CA GLY A 96 8.38 -1.64 21.99
C GLY A 96 7.16 -2.02 22.83
N ASN A 97 7.13 -1.58 24.06
CA ASN A 97 6.05 -1.84 25.02
C ASN A 97 5.67 -0.53 25.71
N LYS A 98 4.40 -0.12 25.61
CA LYS A 98 3.89 1.13 26.20
C LYS A 98 4.05 1.20 27.74
N ARG A 99 4.22 0.05 28.42
CA ARG A 99 4.45 0.01 29.87
C ARG A 99 5.87 0.44 30.27
N THR A 100 6.80 0.32 29.35
CA THR A 100 8.22 0.72 29.54
C THR A 100 8.57 1.80 28.53
N PHE A 101 8.91 1.40 27.32
CA PHE A 101 9.27 2.32 26.23
C PHE A 101 8.66 1.81 24.91
N ALA A 102 8.03 2.71 24.16
CA ALA A 102 7.55 2.39 22.82
C ALA A 102 7.58 3.60 21.88
N ILE A 103 7.68 3.31 20.59
CA ILE A 103 7.49 4.27 19.51
C ILE A 103 6.24 3.86 18.75
N GLU A 104 5.32 4.81 18.55
CA GLU A 104 4.09 4.63 17.79
C GLU A 104 3.96 5.74 16.75
N ASN A 105 3.97 5.37 15.46
CA ASN A 105 3.77 6.29 14.36
C ASN A 105 2.45 5.95 13.66
N LYS A 106 1.67 6.97 13.35
CA LYS A 106 0.41 6.84 12.61
C LYS A 106 0.38 7.84 11.47
N LEU A 107 0.37 7.33 10.24
CA LEU A 107 0.21 8.10 9.01
C LEU A 107 -1.23 7.93 8.50
N VAL A 108 -1.88 9.03 8.17
CA VAL A 108 -3.22 9.04 7.57
C VAL A 108 -3.17 9.85 6.28
N ILE A 109 -3.67 9.28 5.19
CA ILE A 109 -3.67 9.89 3.86
C ILE A 109 -5.11 9.86 3.34
N ASP A 110 -5.69 11.04 3.07
CA ASP A 110 -6.99 11.12 2.42
C ASP A 110 -6.91 10.67 0.96
N LYS A 111 -7.80 9.77 0.52
CA LYS A 111 -7.76 9.19 -0.82
C LYS A 111 -8.19 10.16 -1.93
N LYS A 112 -8.93 11.19 -1.59
CA LYS A 112 -9.46 12.16 -2.55
C LYS A 112 -8.53 13.34 -2.73
N SER A 113 -8.08 13.93 -1.63
CA SER A 113 -7.22 15.13 -1.65
C SER A 113 -5.73 14.81 -1.59
N PHE A 114 -5.36 13.61 -1.15
CA PHE A 114 -4.00 13.20 -0.78
C PHE A 114 -3.35 14.03 0.32
N GLN A 115 -4.13 14.88 0.99
CA GLN A 115 -3.66 15.52 2.22
C GLN A 115 -3.35 14.44 3.25
N SER A 116 -2.23 14.60 3.92
CA SER A 116 -1.70 13.57 4.81
C SER A 116 -1.27 14.15 6.13
N SER A 117 -1.35 13.35 7.18
CA SER A 117 -0.85 13.69 8.50
C SER A 117 -0.08 12.52 9.10
N LEU A 118 1.05 12.82 9.72
CA LEU A 118 1.87 11.87 10.45
C LEU A 118 1.95 12.28 11.90
N ASN A 119 1.51 11.41 12.81
CA ASN A 119 1.71 11.54 14.24
C ASN A 119 2.78 10.54 14.69
N LYS A 120 3.77 11.03 15.43
CA LYS A 120 4.82 10.22 16.07
C LYS A 120 4.75 10.42 17.56
N ASN A 121 4.54 9.34 18.31
CA ASN A 121 4.48 9.34 19.77
C ASN A 121 5.61 8.48 20.32
N VAL A 122 6.33 9.01 21.28
CA VAL A 122 7.24 8.26 22.14
C VAL A 122 6.55 8.04 23.47
N TRP A 123 6.43 6.80 23.88
CA TRP A 123 5.84 6.40 25.15
C TRP A 123 6.95 6.07 26.14
N ASP A 124 6.82 6.57 27.36
CA ASP A 124 7.65 6.21 28.49
C ASP A 124 6.74 5.97 29.71
N ASN A 125 6.89 4.79 30.33
CA ASN A 125 6.12 4.41 31.52
C ASN A 125 4.61 4.68 31.42
N LYS A 126 3.97 4.25 30.33
CA LYS A 126 2.53 4.39 30.02
C LYS A 126 2.08 5.81 29.67
N ALA A 127 2.96 6.78 29.64
CA ALA A 127 2.67 8.15 29.25
C ALA A 127 3.33 8.50 27.92
N ILE A 128 2.76 9.44 27.16
CA ILE A 128 3.41 10.01 25.98
C ILE A 128 4.44 11.02 26.50
N SER A 129 5.73 10.75 26.28
CA SER A 129 6.83 11.64 26.65
C SER A 129 7.15 12.67 25.59
N VAL A 130 7.00 12.28 24.30
CA VAL A 130 7.17 13.19 23.15
C VAL A 130 6.05 12.93 22.15
N ASN A 131 5.42 14.01 21.70
CA ASN A 131 4.48 13.99 20.60
C ASN A 131 4.96 14.92 19.50
N SER A 132 5.06 14.42 18.28
CA SER A 132 5.30 15.25 17.10
C SER A 132 4.30 14.91 16.02
N TYR A 133 3.95 15.91 15.23
CA TYR A 133 3.05 15.75 14.10
C TYR A 133 3.54 16.53 12.90
N SER A 134 3.21 16.05 11.73
CA SER A 134 3.50 16.72 10.47
C SER A 134 2.30 16.64 9.55
N TYR A 135 2.06 17.71 8.81
CA TYR A 135 1.04 17.77 7.77
C TYR A 135 1.69 17.90 6.40
N PHE A 136 1.10 17.24 5.42
CA PHE A 136 1.62 17.17 4.07
C PHE A 136 0.51 17.48 3.06
N ASP A 137 0.89 18.21 2.02
CA ASP A 137 0.08 18.38 0.80
C ASP A 137 0.72 17.54 -0.30
N CYS A 138 0.04 16.47 -0.71
CA CYS A 138 0.63 15.47 -1.60
C CYS A 138 -0.06 15.46 -2.97
N LYS A 139 0.73 15.13 -3.99
CA LYS A 139 0.27 14.89 -5.36
C LYS A 139 0.66 13.50 -5.81
N LYS A 140 -0.24 12.83 -6.50
CA LYS A 140 0.06 11.53 -7.08
C LYS A 140 1.00 11.71 -8.28
N ARG A 141 2.10 10.95 -8.27
CA ARG A 141 3.05 10.87 -9.37
C ARG A 141 2.50 10.09 -10.57
#